data_fca365bca2530237b821a3f2e3c83d92
#
_entry.id   fca365bca2530237b821a3f2e3c83d92
#
_cell.length_a   1.000
_cell.length_b   1.000
_cell.length_c   1.000
_cell.angle_alpha   90.00
_cell.angle_beta   90.00
_cell.angle_gamma   90.00
#
_symmetry.space_group_name_H-M   'P 1'
#
loop_
_entity.id
_entity.type
_entity.pdbx_description
1 polymer ?
#
loop_
_entity_poly.entity_id
_entity_poly.type
_entity_poly.pdbx_seq_one_letter_code
_entity_poly.pdbx_strand_id
1 'polypeptide(L)'
;NPDSLPVGVDMSKTVASVSVKNSASVVLKDNDSDSLSYWASSDSIDFTQPRILRVYNHNGEYREYTVSVNVHKQYGDTLAWSNVGMPDGLTASSGLRIYAASDRIFLLTNKGGFTAPRPAAANWSKMSQPFDAMAYANAAVLNDTLYVLSDGKLLRTADGEHWTSGSTNIKRLLGASKTRLYAFDANGMIASSTKGVDWTEESLNESTDWLPANDISLCARPLKTNEDS
;
A
#
# COMPACT_ATOMS: atom_id res chain seq x y z
N ASN A 1 1.34 2.81 16.80
CA ASN A 1 2.58 3.07 17.51
C ASN A 1 2.33 2.92 19.00
N PRO A 2 2.99 1.96 19.71
CA PRO A 2 2.78 1.73 21.14
C PRO A 2 3.19 2.92 22.02
N ASP A 3 3.89 3.90 21.46
CA ASP A 3 4.44 5.07 22.17
C ASP A 3 3.54 6.32 22.08
N SER A 4 2.27 6.16 21.71
CA SER A 4 1.35 7.29 21.58
C SER A 4 0.08 7.06 22.39
N LEU A 5 -0.48 8.12 22.97
CA LEU A 5 -1.76 8.08 23.65
C LEU A 5 -2.92 8.00 22.65
N PRO A 6 -4.09 7.47 23.05
CA PRO A 6 -5.28 7.43 22.20
C PRO A 6 -5.72 8.81 21.71
N VAL A 7 -6.49 8.83 20.62
CA VAL A 7 -7.11 10.06 20.10
C VAL A 7 -8.06 10.66 21.13
N GLY A 8 -8.04 11.97 21.27
CA GLY A 8 -8.96 12.70 22.15
C GLY A 8 -8.53 12.77 23.62
N VAL A 9 -7.34 12.27 23.96
CA VAL A 9 -6.78 12.46 25.31
C VAL A 9 -6.52 13.95 25.54
N ASP A 10 -7.01 14.45 26.68
CA ASP A 10 -6.76 15.83 27.11
C ASP A 10 -5.31 15.97 27.61
N MET A 11 -4.48 16.57 26.78
CA MET A 11 -3.07 16.78 27.06
C MET A 11 -2.82 17.84 28.14
N SER A 12 -3.80 18.69 28.46
CA SER A 12 -3.68 19.72 29.51
C SER A 12 -3.72 19.14 30.90
N LYS A 13 -4.19 17.88 31.07
CA LYS A 13 -4.40 17.22 32.35
C LYS A 13 -3.91 15.77 32.36
N THR A 14 -2.70 15.55 31.87
CA THR A 14 -2.11 14.21 31.80
C THR A 14 -1.40 13.86 33.10
N VAL A 15 -1.74 12.73 33.71
CA VAL A 15 -1.01 12.18 34.83
C VAL A 15 0.13 11.31 34.32
N ALA A 16 1.35 11.60 34.73
CA ALA A 16 2.51 10.83 34.36
C ALA A 16 3.28 10.36 35.61
N SER A 17 3.88 9.17 35.53
CA SER A 17 4.78 8.67 36.56
C SER A 17 6.19 8.53 35.99
N VAL A 18 7.17 8.99 36.77
CA VAL A 18 8.59 8.85 36.44
C VAL A 18 9.26 8.02 37.51
N SER A 19 9.89 6.94 37.09
CA SER A 19 10.76 6.15 37.97
C SER A 19 12.20 6.50 37.69
N VAL A 20 12.95 6.79 38.72
CA VAL A 20 14.38 7.05 38.65
C VAL A 20 15.18 5.95 39.30
N LYS A 21 16.31 5.59 38.71
CA LYS A 21 17.29 4.69 39.34
C LYS A 21 18.12 5.51 40.32
N ASN A 22 18.53 4.91 41.42
CA ASN A 22 19.49 5.47 42.39
C ASN A 22 18.97 6.70 43.17
N SER A 23 17.72 6.64 43.67
CA SER A 23 17.16 7.62 44.65
C SER A 23 17.31 9.08 44.23
N ALA A 24 17.11 9.39 42.98
CA ALA A 24 17.15 10.76 42.47
C ALA A 24 15.84 11.49 42.69
N SER A 25 15.89 12.82 42.84
CA SER A 25 14.71 13.68 42.89
C SER A 25 14.37 14.23 41.50
N VAL A 26 13.09 14.26 41.16
CA VAL A 26 12.60 14.84 39.91
C VAL A 26 11.78 16.08 40.20
N VAL A 27 12.07 17.14 39.49
CA VAL A 27 11.30 18.41 39.55
C VAL A 27 10.94 18.82 38.12
N LEU A 28 9.80 19.51 38.02
CA LEU A 28 9.35 20.12 36.78
C LEU A 28 9.93 21.53 36.67
N LYS A 29 10.61 21.82 35.59
CA LYS A 29 11.06 23.16 35.22
C LYS A 29 9.95 23.87 34.45
N ASP A 30 9.72 25.13 34.78
CA ASP A 30 8.84 26.00 34.00
C ASP A 30 9.43 26.24 32.61
N ASN A 31 8.59 26.34 31.57
CA ASN A 31 9.06 26.51 30.19
C ASN A 31 9.57 27.93 29.90
N ASP A 32 9.03 28.91 30.63
CA ASP A 32 9.27 30.34 30.38
C ASP A 32 10.21 30.96 31.43
N SER A 33 10.59 30.18 32.43
CA SER A 33 11.48 30.65 33.52
C SER A 33 12.36 29.51 34.04
N ASP A 34 13.32 29.85 34.92
CA ASP A 34 14.11 28.86 35.66
C ASP A 34 13.44 28.36 36.94
N SER A 35 12.15 28.70 37.13
CA SER A 35 11.40 28.23 38.28
C SER A 35 11.22 26.72 38.26
N LEU A 36 11.39 26.12 39.45
CA LEU A 36 11.25 24.68 39.65
C LEU A 36 10.08 24.40 40.55
N SER A 37 9.24 23.45 40.17
CA SER A 37 8.15 22.97 41.01
C SER A 37 8.36 21.51 41.34
N TYR A 38 8.02 21.14 42.59
CA TYR A 38 7.99 19.74 42.96
C TYR A 38 6.82 19.06 42.23
N TRP A 39 7.08 17.86 41.75
CA TRP A 39 6.07 17.09 41.05
C TRP A 39 5.80 15.78 41.79
N ALA A 40 4.55 15.59 42.19
CA ALA A 40 4.06 14.32 42.70
C ALA A 40 3.49 13.49 41.55
N SER A 41 3.65 12.17 41.61
CA SER A 41 3.15 11.25 40.57
C SER A 41 1.63 11.22 40.40
N SER A 42 0.90 11.86 41.34
CA SER A 42 -0.55 12.06 41.29
C SER A 42 -0.96 13.38 40.62
N ASP A 43 -0.01 14.27 40.36
CA ASP A 43 -0.32 15.59 39.83
C ASP A 43 -0.54 15.51 38.32
N SER A 44 -1.50 16.27 37.85
CA SER A 44 -1.69 16.45 36.40
C SER A 44 -0.71 17.48 35.85
N ILE A 45 -0.12 17.16 34.71
CA ILE A 45 0.80 18.03 34.01
C ILE A 45 0.19 18.38 32.65
N ASP A 46 0.35 19.63 32.24
CA ASP A 46 0.01 20.09 30.92
C ASP A 46 1.16 19.71 29.93
N PHE A 47 0.87 18.75 29.05
CA PHE A 47 1.76 18.32 27.94
C PHE A 47 1.30 18.83 26.57
N THR A 48 0.49 19.87 26.52
CA THR A 48 0.17 20.53 25.23
C THR A 48 1.42 21.10 24.56
N GLN A 49 2.46 21.36 25.37
CA GLN A 49 3.81 21.68 24.94
C GLN A 49 4.82 20.71 25.61
N PRO A 50 6.00 20.49 25.00
CA PRO A 50 7.07 19.73 25.65
C PRO A 50 7.41 20.31 27.03
N ARG A 51 7.63 19.44 28.02
CA ARG A 51 7.98 19.84 29.39
C ARG A 51 9.41 19.44 29.71
N ILE A 52 10.07 20.25 30.54
CA ILE A 52 11.43 19.99 30.96
C ILE A 52 11.40 19.40 32.38
N LEU A 53 11.92 18.19 32.51
CA LEU A 53 12.15 17.53 33.79
C LEU A 53 13.62 17.65 34.16
N ARG A 54 13.89 18.09 35.36
CA ARG A 54 15.24 18.14 35.95
C ARG A 54 15.38 17.03 36.97
N VAL A 55 16.34 16.15 36.78
CA VAL A 55 16.60 15.01 37.64
C VAL A 55 17.91 15.25 38.39
N TYR A 56 17.83 15.29 39.71
CA TYR A 56 18.97 15.51 40.61
C TYR A 56 19.51 14.18 41.13
N ASN A 57 20.82 14.04 41.16
CA ASN A 57 21.47 12.99 41.90
C ASN A 57 21.63 13.37 43.40
N HIS A 58 22.13 12.46 44.21
CA HIS A 58 22.31 12.70 45.63
C HIS A 58 23.41 13.76 45.94
N ASN A 59 24.31 14.08 44.98
CA ASN A 59 25.34 15.11 45.12
C ASN A 59 24.86 16.51 44.71
N GLY A 60 23.56 16.66 44.32
CA GLY A 60 23.01 17.92 43.87
C GLY A 60 23.28 18.28 42.41
N GLU A 61 23.97 17.43 41.65
CA GLU A 61 24.13 17.59 40.22
C GLU A 61 22.84 17.18 39.51
N TYR A 62 22.53 17.79 38.40
CA TYR A 62 21.29 17.50 37.68
C TYR A 62 21.50 17.30 36.17
N ARG A 63 20.50 16.66 35.56
CA ARG A 63 20.31 16.59 34.10
C ARG A 63 18.89 17.02 33.75
N GLU A 64 18.76 17.68 32.61
CA GLU A 64 17.47 18.06 32.05
C GLU A 64 17.06 17.08 30.94
N TYR A 65 15.78 16.75 30.94
CA TYR A 65 15.15 15.89 29.94
C TYR A 65 13.92 16.61 29.40
N THR A 66 13.88 16.80 28.08
CA THR A 66 12.67 17.30 27.41
C THR A 66 11.74 16.12 27.15
N VAL A 67 10.55 16.19 27.71
CA VAL A 67 9.51 15.16 27.57
C VAL A 67 8.38 15.71 26.70
N SER A 68 8.07 15.01 25.63
CA SER A 68 6.90 15.27 24.78
C SER A 68 5.99 14.07 24.78
N VAL A 69 4.70 14.31 24.70
CA VAL A 69 3.69 13.26 24.61
C VAL A 69 3.05 13.30 23.21
N ASN A 70 3.01 12.16 22.56
CA ASN A 70 2.38 12.01 21.27
C ASN A 70 0.95 11.47 21.45
N VAL A 71 -0.01 12.06 20.77
CA VAL A 71 -1.39 11.59 20.69
C VAL A 71 -1.68 11.15 19.26
N HIS A 72 -2.35 10.03 19.11
CA HIS A 72 -2.82 9.59 17.80
C HIS A 72 -3.76 10.65 17.20
N LYS A 73 -3.54 10.99 15.94
CA LYS A 73 -4.38 11.96 15.20
C LYS A 73 -5.62 11.32 14.57
N GLN A 74 -5.67 10.00 14.56
CA GLN A 74 -6.76 9.23 13.95
C GLN A 74 -7.28 8.22 14.95
N TYR A 75 -8.61 8.04 14.98
CA TYR A 75 -9.19 6.90 15.67
C TYR A 75 -8.72 5.64 14.98
N GLY A 76 -8.28 4.64 15.77
CA GLY A 76 -7.93 3.33 15.23
C GLY A 76 -9.13 2.74 14.50
N ASP A 77 -8.87 2.36 13.25
CA ASP A 77 -9.65 1.42 12.42
C ASP A 77 -11.18 1.42 12.54
N THR A 78 -11.82 2.56 12.33
CA THR A 78 -13.17 2.54 11.78
C THR A 78 -13.08 2.39 10.27
N LEU A 79 -12.94 1.15 9.79
CA LEU A 79 -13.13 0.83 8.38
C LEU A 79 -14.62 1.01 8.07
N ALA A 80 -14.96 2.11 7.43
CA ALA A 80 -16.30 2.28 6.87
C ALA A 80 -16.37 1.46 5.56
N TRP A 81 -17.01 0.31 5.63
CA TRP A 81 -17.29 -0.48 4.43
C TRP A 81 -18.54 0.08 3.76
N SER A 82 -18.43 0.46 2.49
CA SER A 82 -19.57 0.76 1.64
C SER A 82 -19.70 -0.30 0.56
N ASN A 83 -20.91 -0.73 0.29
CA ASN A 83 -21.17 -1.60 -0.85
C ASN A 83 -21.16 -0.75 -2.12
N VAL A 84 -20.18 -1.02 -2.97
CA VAL A 84 -20.11 -0.44 -4.31
C VAL A 84 -20.86 -1.39 -5.22
N GLY A 85 -21.91 -0.92 -5.90
CA GLY A 85 -22.75 -1.74 -6.76
C GLY A 85 -21.94 -2.58 -7.75
N MET A 86 -22.47 -3.75 -8.08
CA MET A 86 -21.89 -4.60 -9.12
C MET A 86 -22.30 -4.11 -10.50
N PRO A 87 -21.51 -4.39 -11.57
CA PRO A 87 -21.91 -4.04 -12.93
C PRO A 87 -23.21 -4.69 -13.35
N ASP A 88 -24.08 -3.94 -14.01
CA ASP A 88 -25.27 -4.50 -14.63
C ASP A 88 -24.90 -5.54 -15.70
N GLY A 89 -25.59 -6.67 -15.69
CA GLY A 89 -25.30 -7.77 -16.62
C GLY A 89 -24.09 -8.63 -16.25
N LEU A 90 -23.48 -8.43 -15.07
CA LEU A 90 -22.53 -9.38 -14.54
C LEU A 90 -23.25 -10.66 -14.16
N THR A 91 -23.00 -11.73 -14.92
CA THR A 91 -23.52 -13.06 -14.61
C THR A 91 -22.52 -13.84 -13.79
N ALA A 92 -23.00 -14.84 -13.03
CA ALA A 92 -22.12 -15.76 -12.31
C ALA A 92 -21.02 -16.29 -13.25
N SER A 93 -19.79 -16.16 -12.81
CA SER A 93 -18.59 -16.45 -13.59
C SER A 93 -17.67 -17.34 -12.76
N SER A 94 -17.10 -18.35 -13.37
CA SER A 94 -16.09 -19.21 -12.74
C SER A 94 -14.71 -18.54 -12.68
N GLY A 95 -14.50 -17.44 -13.40
CA GLY A 95 -13.27 -16.67 -13.42
C GLY A 95 -13.57 -15.18 -13.37
N LEU A 96 -13.01 -14.50 -12.36
CA LEU A 96 -13.13 -13.06 -12.17
C LEU A 96 -11.85 -12.53 -11.55
N ARG A 97 -11.32 -11.41 -12.07
CA ARG A 97 -10.26 -10.63 -11.45
C ARG A 97 -10.50 -9.14 -11.59
N ILE A 98 -10.06 -8.40 -10.59
CA ILE A 98 -10.12 -6.94 -10.55
C ILE A 98 -8.71 -6.40 -10.65
N TYR A 99 -8.56 -5.40 -11.51
CA TYR A 99 -7.31 -4.67 -11.74
C TYR A 99 -7.57 -3.19 -11.46
N ALA A 100 -6.66 -2.54 -10.73
CA ALA A 100 -6.81 -1.13 -10.35
C ALA A 100 -5.68 -0.29 -10.97
N ALA A 101 -6.08 0.78 -11.64
CA ALA A 101 -5.25 1.92 -12.00
C ALA A 101 -5.44 3.05 -10.96
N SER A 102 -4.78 4.18 -11.10
CA SER A 102 -4.88 5.30 -10.16
C SER A 102 -6.29 5.89 -10.10
N ASP A 103 -6.94 6.03 -11.24
CA ASP A 103 -8.25 6.69 -11.41
C ASP A 103 -9.37 5.72 -11.81
N ARG A 104 -9.07 4.44 -12.10
CA ARG A 104 -9.99 3.48 -12.72
C ARG A 104 -9.84 2.08 -12.18
N ILE A 105 -10.95 1.34 -12.22
CA ILE A 105 -11.01 -0.09 -11.91
C ILE A 105 -11.45 -0.84 -13.17
N PHE A 106 -10.79 -1.97 -13.43
CA PHE A 106 -11.14 -2.90 -14.48
C PHE A 106 -11.53 -4.23 -13.85
N LEU A 107 -12.70 -4.75 -14.22
CA LEU A 107 -13.18 -6.06 -13.81
C LEU A 107 -13.24 -6.94 -15.04
N LEU A 108 -12.42 -7.99 -15.06
CA LEU A 108 -12.37 -8.97 -16.14
C LEU A 108 -12.98 -10.29 -15.66
N THR A 109 -13.76 -10.91 -16.52
CA THR A 109 -14.36 -12.23 -16.31
C THR A 109 -14.07 -13.13 -17.49
N ASN A 110 -14.40 -14.42 -17.37
CA ASN A 110 -14.35 -15.36 -18.49
C ASN A 110 -15.43 -15.10 -19.57
N LYS A 111 -16.24 -14.04 -19.43
CA LYS A 111 -17.31 -13.66 -20.37
C LYS A 111 -17.22 -12.23 -20.88
N GLY A 112 -16.17 -11.50 -20.52
CA GLY A 112 -15.97 -10.10 -20.90
C GLY A 112 -15.48 -9.24 -19.76
N GLY A 113 -15.48 -7.92 -19.95
CA GLY A 113 -14.93 -6.98 -18.99
C GLY A 113 -15.84 -5.78 -18.73
N PHE A 114 -15.60 -5.13 -17.61
CA PHE A 114 -16.25 -3.90 -17.19
C PHE A 114 -15.19 -2.93 -16.67
N THR A 115 -15.47 -1.65 -16.76
CA THR A 115 -14.61 -0.58 -16.22
C THR A 115 -15.45 0.43 -15.46
N ALA A 116 -14.87 1.04 -14.42
CA ALA A 116 -15.50 2.12 -13.66
C ALA A 116 -14.46 3.13 -13.19
N PRO A 117 -14.82 4.43 -13.04
CA PRO A 117 -13.97 5.40 -12.36
C PRO A 117 -13.77 5.02 -10.90
N ARG A 118 -12.55 5.08 -10.39
CA ARG A 118 -12.23 4.66 -9.03
C ARG A 118 -12.98 5.43 -7.93
N PRO A 119 -13.14 6.77 -7.99
CA PRO A 119 -13.89 7.50 -6.98
C PRO A 119 -15.40 7.21 -7.00
N ALA A 120 -15.93 6.69 -8.12
CA ALA A 120 -17.34 6.41 -8.33
C ALA A 120 -17.53 5.01 -8.92
N ALA A 121 -16.96 4.01 -8.26
CA ALA A 121 -16.96 2.62 -8.72
C ALA A 121 -18.37 1.98 -8.86
N ALA A 122 -19.45 2.72 -8.57
CA ALA A 122 -20.82 2.31 -8.89
C ALA A 122 -21.17 2.52 -10.38
N ASN A 123 -20.43 3.35 -11.11
CA ASN A 123 -20.71 3.70 -12.51
C ASN A 123 -19.93 2.77 -13.45
N TRP A 124 -20.34 1.52 -13.54
CA TRP A 124 -19.75 0.52 -14.41
C TRP A 124 -20.19 0.68 -15.86
N SER A 125 -19.24 0.60 -16.77
CA SER A 125 -19.46 0.50 -18.22
C SER A 125 -18.93 -0.85 -18.71
N LYS A 126 -19.68 -1.52 -19.58
CA LYS A 126 -19.25 -2.77 -20.21
C LYS A 126 -18.23 -2.46 -21.30
N MET A 127 -17.10 -3.17 -21.31
CA MET A 127 -16.13 -3.09 -22.40
C MET A 127 -16.68 -3.72 -23.66
N SER A 128 -16.47 -3.06 -24.80
CA SER A 128 -16.87 -3.58 -26.11
C SER A 128 -15.88 -4.58 -26.69
N GLN A 129 -14.63 -4.58 -26.20
CA GLN A 129 -13.58 -5.49 -26.64
C GLN A 129 -13.92 -6.93 -26.23
N PRO A 130 -13.98 -7.87 -27.19
CA PRO A 130 -14.12 -9.28 -26.87
C PRO A 130 -12.80 -9.84 -26.32
N PHE A 131 -12.91 -10.80 -25.40
CA PHE A 131 -11.78 -11.49 -24.79
C PHE A 131 -12.02 -12.99 -24.83
N ASP A 132 -10.94 -13.78 -24.87
CA ASP A 132 -11.03 -15.20 -24.61
C ASP A 132 -11.35 -15.51 -23.14
N ALA A 133 -11.69 -16.77 -22.87
CA ALA A 133 -12.14 -17.19 -21.55
C ALA A 133 -11.06 -17.10 -20.45
N MET A 134 -9.78 -16.95 -20.83
CA MET A 134 -8.64 -16.88 -19.90
C MET A 134 -8.09 -15.47 -19.75
N ALA A 135 -8.57 -14.50 -20.50
CA ALA A 135 -8.09 -13.11 -20.47
C ALA A 135 -8.11 -12.49 -19.06
N TYR A 136 -9.12 -12.85 -18.23
CA TYR A 136 -9.19 -12.38 -16.86
C TYR A 136 -7.98 -12.79 -16.01
N ALA A 137 -7.32 -13.90 -16.33
CA ALA A 137 -6.14 -14.41 -15.63
C ALA A 137 -4.82 -13.98 -16.30
N ASN A 138 -4.90 -13.43 -17.51
CA ASN A 138 -3.77 -13.00 -18.34
C ASN A 138 -3.78 -11.48 -18.52
N ALA A 139 -3.92 -10.73 -17.42
CA ALA A 139 -3.93 -9.28 -17.47
C ALA A 139 -3.06 -8.68 -16.35
N ALA A 140 -2.62 -7.44 -16.56
CA ALA A 140 -1.85 -6.66 -15.59
C ALA A 140 -2.07 -5.16 -15.85
N VAL A 141 -1.84 -4.34 -14.81
CA VAL A 141 -1.83 -2.89 -14.94
C VAL A 141 -0.41 -2.38 -14.75
N LEU A 142 0.05 -1.57 -15.70
CA LEU A 142 1.32 -0.86 -15.62
C LEU A 142 1.12 0.59 -16.08
N ASN A 143 1.53 1.55 -15.27
CA ASN A 143 1.41 2.99 -15.56
C ASN A 143 -0.01 3.36 -16.03
N ASP A 144 -1.00 3.00 -15.23
CA ASP A 144 -2.44 3.27 -15.45
C ASP A 144 -3.01 2.66 -16.74
N THR A 145 -2.27 1.78 -17.38
CA THR A 145 -2.70 1.07 -18.58
C THR A 145 -2.96 -0.39 -18.25
N LEU A 146 -4.15 -0.87 -18.56
CA LEU A 146 -4.49 -2.29 -18.52
C LEU A 146 -3.92 -2.99 -19.76
N TYR A 147 -3.19 -4.05 -19.54
CA TYR A 147 -2.71 -4.98 -20.55
C TYR A 147 -3.45 -6.30 -20.42
N VAL A 148 -3.95 -6.84 -21.50
CA VAL A 148 -4.69 -8.11 -21.53
C VAL A 148 -4.15 -8.96 -22.66
N LEU A 149 -3.67 -10.15 -22.34
CA LEU A 149 -3.34 -11.16 -23.35
C LEU A 149 -4.59 -11.97 -23.66
N SER A 150 -5.08 -11.89 -24.88
CA SER A 150 -6.25 -12.59 -25.36
C SER A 150 -6.05 -13.04 -26.80
N ASP A 151 -6.40 -14.27 -27.12
CA ASP A 151 -6.25 -14.87 -28.46
C ASP A 151 -4.84 -14.67 -29.06
N GLY A 152 -3.79 -14.77 -28.22
CA GLY A 152 -2.41 -14.62 -28.63
C GLY A 152 -2.01 -13.17 -28.99
N LYS A 153 -2.83 -12.19 -28.67
CA LYS A 153 -2.55 -10.76 -28.87
C LYS A 153 -2.48 -10.05 -27.53
N LEU A 154 -1.51 -9.18 -27.35
CA LEU A 154 -1.46 -8.30 -26.22
C LEU A 154 -2.23 -7.00 -26.53
N LEU A 155 -3.38 -6.88 -25.93
CA LEU A 155 -4.24 -5.70 -26.00
C LEU A 155 -3.92 -4.75 -24.87
N ARG A 156 -4.07 -3.44 -25.09
CA ARG A 156 -3.88 -2.44 -24.02
C ARG A 156 -4.90 -1.32 -24.13
N THR A 157 -5.29 -0.80 -22.98
CA THR A 157 -6.22 0.32 -22.84
C THR A 157 -5.93 1.10 -21.55
N ALA A 158 -6.16 2.41 -21.56
CA ALA A 158 -6.18 3.23 -20.37
C ALA A 158 -7.61 3.46 -19.82
N ASP A 159 -8.62 3.32 -20.67
CA ASP A 159 -10.01 3.69 -20.35
C ASP A 159 -11.02 2.52 -20.43
N GLY A 160 -10.63 1.40 -21.01
CA GLY A 160 -11.50 0.25 -21.26
C GLY A 160 -12.35 0.36 -22.54
N GLU A 161 -12.25 1.47 -23.27
CA GLU A 161 -13.01 1.76 -24.48
C GLU A 161 -12.13 1.74 -25.73
N HIS A 162 -10.98 2.42 -25.67
CA HIS A 162 -10.02 2.52 -26.76
C HIS A 162 -8.91 1.49 -26.58
N TRP A 163 -8.79 0.57 -27.55
CA TRP A 163 -7.86 -0.53 -27.47
C TRP A 163 -6.81 -0.46 -28.56
N THR A 164 -5.57 -0.79 -28.20
CA THR A 164 -4.47 -0.97 -29.14
C THR A 164 -3.89 -2.36 -28.98
N SER A 165 -3.43 -2.97 -30.07
CA SER A 165 -2.80 -4.29 -30.07
C SER A 165 -1.28 -4.14 -30.03
N GLY A 166 -0.63 -4.95 -29.20
CA GLY A 166 0.83 -5.06 -29.09
C GLY A 166 1.37 -6.37 -29.66
N SER A 167 2.66 -6.62 -29.41
CA SER A 167 3.38 -7.82 -29.83
C SER A 167 2.74 -9.11 -29.35
N THR A 168 2.95 -10.17 -30.10
CA THR A 168 2.35 -11.50 -29.88
C THR A 168 3.35 -12.58 -29.48
N ASN A 169 4.59 -12.21 -29.13
CA ASN A 169 5.63 -13.20 -28.79
C ASN A 169 5.52 -13.74 -27.35
N ILE A 170 4.48 -13.39 -26.63
CA ILE A 170 4.25 -13.88 -25.28
C ILE A 170 3.15 -14.92 -25.24
N LYS A 171 3.34 -15.93 -24.40
CA LYS A 171 2.41 -17.04 -24.21
C LYS A 171 1.48 -16.81 -23.03
N ARG A 172 1.96 -16.09 -22.01
CA ARG A 172 1.21 -15.82 -20.79
C ARG A 172 1.72 -14.54 -20.11
N LEU A 173 0.82 -13.65 -19.73
CA LEU A 173 1.14 -12.49 -18.93
C LEU A 173 1.10 -12.87 -17.45
N LEU A 174 2.18 -12.63 -16.71
CA LEU A 174 2.33 -13.00 -15.30
C LEU A 174 1.89 -11.90 -14.37
N GLY A 175 2.19 -10.64 -14.70
CA GLY A 175 1.89 -9.48 -13.88
C GLY A 175 2.75 -8.27 -14.24
N ALA A 176 2.77 -7.29 -13.33
CA ALA A 176 3.60 -6.10 -13.47
C ALA A 176 4.28 -5.73 -12.14
N SER A 177 5.51 -5.23 -12.23
CA SER A 177 6.17 -4.45 -11.20
C SER A 177 5.81 -2.97 -11.32
N LYS A 178 6.54 -2.10 -10.64
CA LYS A 178 6.36 -0.65 -10.77
C LYS A 178 6.68 -0.13 -12.17
N THR A 179 7.64 -0.75 -12.87
CA THR A 179 8.18 -0.24 -14.16
C THR A 179 8.06 -1.21 -15.32
N ARG A 180 7.76 -2.49 -15.08
CA ARG A 180 7.78 -3.54 -16.11
C ARG A 180 6.62 -4.50 -16.02
N LEU A 181 6.21 -5.01 -17.17
CA LEU A 181 5.38 -6.20 -17.33
C LEU A 181 6.30 -7.43 -17.36
N TYR A 182 5.81 -8.55 -16.85
CA TYR A 182 6.46 -9.85 -16.91
C TYR A 182 5.54 -10.87 -17.55
N ALA A 183 6.12 -11.71 -18.41
CA ALA A 183 5.37 -12.71 -19.15
C ALA A 183 6.25 -13.96 -19.40
N PHE A 184 5.61 -15.08 -19.69
CA PHE A 184 6.30 -16.17 -20.41
C PHE A 184 6.28 -15.88 -21.91
N ASP A 185 7.43 -16.02 -22.54
CA ASP A 185 7.57 -15.98 -23.98
C ASP A 185 7.09 -17.30 -24.65
N ALA A 186 7.23 -17.39 -25.95
CA ALA A 186 6.86 -18.59 -26.72
C ALA A 186 7.67 -19.85 -26.32
N ASN A 187 8.86 -19.68 -25.75
CA ASN A 187 9.74 -20.76 -25.30
C ASN A 187 9.51 -21.14 -23.82
N GLY A 188 8.65 -20.41 -23.11
CA GLY A 188 8.42 -20.60 -21.69
C GLY A 188 9.45 -19.90 -20.79
N MET A 189 10.28 -19.03 -21.35
CA MET A 189 11.23 -18.22 -20.60
C MET A 189 10.55 -16.95 -20.06
N ILE A 190 11.00 -16.46 -18.90
CA ILE A 190 10.50 -15.20 -18.37
C ILE A 190 11.09 -14.05 -19.20
N ALA A 191 10.21 -13.19 -19.66
CA ALA A 191 10.57 -11.97 -20.37
C ALA A 191 9.89 -10.76 -19.73
N SER A 192 10.52 -9.60 -19.80
CA SER A 192 9.98 -8.34 -19.32
C SER A 192 9.86 -7.29 -20.42
N SER A 193 8.95 -6.34 -20.21
CA SER A 193 8.74 -5.20 -21.10
C SER A 193 8.27 -3.97 -20.34
N THR A 194 8.74 -2.79 -20.72
CA THR A 194 8.29 -1.52 -20.12
C THR A 194 7.00 -1.00 -20.75
N LYS A 195 6.61 -1.48 -21.93
CA LYS A 195 5.46 -0.96 -22.70
C LYS A 195 4.62 -2.06 -23.36
N GLY A 196 4.96 -3.34 -23.15
CA GLY A 196 4.27 -4.47 -23.78
C GLY A 196 4.49 -4.59 -25.29
N VAL A 197 5.52 -3.96 -25.85
CA VAL A 197 5.85 -4.02 -27.27
C VAL A 197 7.13 -4.83 -27.49
N ASP A 198 8.22 -4.36 -26.92
CA ASP A 198 9.51 -5.02 -26.98
C ASP A 198 9.72 -5.83 -25.70
N TRP A 199 10.02 -7.12 -25.85
CA TRP A 199 10.22 -8.04 -24.74
C TRP A 199 11.66 -8.49 -24.70
N THR A 200 12.25 -8.43 -23.51
CA THR A 200 13.62 -8.89 -23.24
C THR A 200 13.57 -10.07 -22.30
N GLU A 201 14.22 -11.16 -22.66
CA GLU A 201 14.35 -12.34 -21.80
C GLU A 201 15.15 -11.99 -20.54
N GLU A 202 14.63 -12.40 -19.40
CA GLU A 202 15.29 -12.24 -18.10
C GLU A 202 16.26 -13.39 -17.86
N SER A 203 17.51 -13.04 -17.54
CA SER A 203 18.51 -14.05 -17.19
C SER A 203 18.27 -14.52 -15.76
N LEU A 204 17.79 -15.75 -15.62
CA LEU A 204 17.62 -16.42 -14.34
C LEU A 204 18.80 -17.34 -14.07
N ASN A 205 19.18 -17.47 -12.78
CA ASN A 205 20.25 -18.40 -12.38
C ASN A 205 19.77 -19.85 -12.33
N GLU A 206 18.46 -20.09 -12.46
CA GLU A 206 17.84 -21.41 -12.37
C GLU A 206 16.85 -21.62 -13.52
N SER A 207 16.55 -22.90 -13.83
CA SER A 207 15.54 -23.28 -14.80
C SER A 207 14.14 -22.82 -14.36
N THR A 208 13.29 -22.49 -15.32
CA THR A 208 11.87 -22.16 -15.09
C THR A 208 10.96 -23.41 -15.13
N ASP A 209 11.49 -24.59 -15.34
CA ASP A 209 10.74 -25.85 -15.50
C ASP A 209 9.89 -26.21 -14.28
N TRP A 210 10.26 -25.72 -13.10
CA TRP A 210 9.55 -25.93 -11.84
C TRP A 210 8.39 -24.95 -11.62
N LEU A 211 8.26 -23.89 -12.43
CA LEU A 211 7.16 -22.95 -12.32
C LEU A 211 5.85 -23.60 -12.76
N PRO A 212 4.77 -23.45 -12.00
CA PRO A 212 3.48 -24.03 -12.38
C PRO A 212 2.94 -23.39 -13.65
N ALA A 213 2.25 -24.18 -14.47
CA ALA A 213 1.62 -23.67 -15.69
C ALA A 213 0.42 -22.74 -15.40
N ASN A 214 -0.21 -22.87 -14.21
CA ASN A 214 -1.41 -22.12 -13.79
C ASN A 214 -1.20 -21.50 -12.41
N ASP A 215 -2.09 -20.56 -12.05
CA ASP A 215 -2.17 -19.96 -10.72
C ASP A 215 -0.90 -19.26 -10.23
N ILE A 216 -0.21 -18.60 -11.16
CA ILE A 216 0.97 -17.78 -10.85
C ILE A 216 0.50 -16.40 -10.38
N SER A 217 1.04 -15.94 -9.26
CA SER A 217 0.93 -14.56 -8.79
C SER A 217 2.30 -13.91 -8.78
N LEU A 218 2.37 -12.70 -9.31
CA LEU A 218 3.56 -11.87 -9.24
C LEU A 218 3.37 -10.83 -8.15
N CYS A 219 4.30 -10.79 -7.20
CA CYS A 219 4.37 -9.74 -6.20
C CYS A 219 5.71 -9.02 -6.38
N ALA A 220 5.67 -7.73 -6.63
CA ALA A 220 6.84 -6.88 -6.72
C ALA A 220 6.87 -5.89 -5.57
N ARG A 221 8.02 -5.73 -4.94
CA ARG A 221 8.26 -4.74 -3.88
C ARG A 221 9.47 -3.90 -4.25
N PRO A 222 9.32 -2.56 -4.35
CA PRO A 222 10.47 -1.70 -4.61
C PRO A 222 11.43 -1.74 -3.42
N LEU A 223 12.70 -1.96 -3.68
CA LEU A 223 13.79 -1.82 -2.72
C LEU A 223 14.42 -0.43 -2.87
N LYS A 224 15.20 0.00 -1.85
CA LYS A 224 15.94 1.29 -1.90
C LYS A 224 16.90 1.38 -3.09
N THR A 225 17.39 0.24 -3.56
CA THR A 225 18.39 0.14 -4.64
C THR A 225 17.82 -0.35 -5.96
N ASN A 226 16.58 -0.85 -5.99
CA ASN A 226 15.93 -1.40 -7.18
C ASN A 226 14.42 -1.25 -7.07
N GLU A 227 13.80 -0.58 -8.05
CA GLU A 227 12.35 -0.36 -8.09
C GLU A 227 11.55 -1.57 -8.57
N ASP A 228 12.21 -2.55 -9.19
CA ASP A 228 11.59 -3.74 -9.79
C ASP A 228 11.90 -5.05 -9.05
N SER A 229 12.25 -4.99 -7.79
CA SER A 229 12.53 -6.19 -6.97
C SER A 229 11.29 -6.78 -6.35
#